data_c264cd90266e494a13a1cb59605fac07
#
_entry.id   c264cd90266e494a13a1cb59605fac07
#
_cell.length_a   1.000
_cell.length_b   1.000
_cell.length_c   1.000
_cell.angle_alpha   90.00
_cell.angle_beta   90.00
_cell.angle_gamma   90.00
#
_symmetry.space_group_name_H-M   'P 1'
#
loop_
_entity.id
_entity.type
_entity.pdbx_description
1 polymer ?
#
loop_
_entity_poly.entity_id
_entity_poly.type
_entity_poly.pdbx_seq_one_letter_code
_entity_poly.pdbx_strand_id
1 'polypeptide(L)'
;MKVFIFILVLWITPVWSAECQDFKFQEAAFTACTAKIPEDDIRLFLYDKTGKNFGQFQELDNFLTEQGINIIFATNGGMYHADRSPVGMYVENFKEFSPLITRDGPGNFGLLPNGVFCFNKREFLILETKKFARGKIKCQYATQSGPLLVIDGKIHPQFLKDGASKFVRSGVGITRDGSK
;
A
#
# COMPACT_ATOMS: atom_id res chain seq x y z
N MET A 1 27.56 -41.78 38.72
CA MET A 1 26.96 -40.46 38.57
C MET A 1 26.89 -40.17 37.06
N LYS A 2 25.70 -40.31 36.42
CA LYS A 2 25.52 -40.09 34.98
C LYS A 2 25.11 -38.64 34.79
N VAL A 3 25.93 -37.83 34.13
CA VAL A 3 25.63 -36.43 33.77
C VAL A 3 24.83 -36.47 32.46
N PHE A 4 23.57 -36.07 32.54
CA PHE A 4 22.74 -35.80 31.34
C PHE A 4 23.02 -34.40 30.85
N ILE A 5 23.66 -34.26 29.70
CA ILE A 5 23.81 -32.98 29.01
C ILE A 5 22.55 -32.74 28.19
N PHE A 6 21.73 -31.77 28.63
CA PHE A 6 20.60 -31.27 27.87
C PHE A 6 21.13 -30.31 26.78
N ILE A 7 21.09 -30.74 25.51
CA ILE A 7 21.39 -29.87 24.37
C ILE A 7 20.12 -29.06 24.09
N LEU A 8 20.16 -27.76 24.44
CA LEU A 8 19.11 -26.81 24.09
C LEU A 8 19.23 -26.49 22.59
N VAL A 9 18.40 -27.09 21.76
CA VAL A 9 18.29 -26.74 20.33
C VAL A 9 17.49 -25.44 20.21
N LEU A 10 18.22 -24.34 20.03
CA LEU A 10 17.62 -23.06 19.66
C LEU A 10 17.11 -23.13 18.22
N TRP A 11 15.81 -23.23 18.04
CA TRP A 11 15.17 -23.08 16.74
C TRP A 11 15.21 -21.60 16.36
N ILE A 12 16.13 -21.23 15.47
CA ILE A 12 16.14 -19.91 14.84
C ILE A 12 15.04 -19.93 13.77
N THR A 13 13.88 -19.38 14.10
CA THR A 13 12.87 -19.12 13.07
C THR A 13 13.35 -17.96 12.21
N PRO A 14 13.37 -18.08 10.87
CA PRO A 14 13.70 -16.94 10.03
C PRO A 14 12.66 -15.84 10.25
N VAL A 15 13.12 -14.68 10.69
CA VAL A 15 12.30 -13.47 10.72
C VAL A 15 12.21 -13.00 9.27
N TRP A 16 11.08 -13.23 8.64
CA TRP A 16 10.78 -12.68 7.33
C TRP A 16 10.46 -11.20 7.54
N SER A 17 11.16 -10.35 6.85
CA SER A 17 10.93 -8.91 6.79
C SER A 17 10.51 -8.54 5.37
N ALA A 18 9.82 -7.42 5.22
CA ALA A 18 9.50 -6.87 3.90
C ALA A 18 10.77 -6.81 3.04
N GLU A 19 10.71 -7.32 1.83
CA GLU A 19 11.85 -7.44 0.92
C GLU A 19 11.62 -6.59 -0.32
N CYS A 20 12.65 -5.81 -0.69
CA CYS A 20 12.66 -5.01 -1.91
C CYS A 20 13.65 -5.58 -2.92
N GLN A 21 13.22 -5.68 -4.18
CA GLN A 21 14.03 -6.19 -5.29
C GLN A 21 13.96 -5.24 -6.48
N ASP A 22 15.12 -4.94 -7.05
CA ASP A 22 15.21 -4.21 -8.31
C ASP A 22 15.17 -5.18 -9.48
N PHE A 23 14.39 -4.86 -10.49
CA PHE A 23 14.32 -5.64 -11.72
C PHE A 23 14.08 -4.75 -12.94
N LYS A 24 14.34 -5.31 -14.12
CA LYS A 24 14.06 -4.67 -15.40
C LYS A 24 12.96 -5.40 -16.14
N PHE A 25 12.06 -4.63 -16.73
CA PHE A 25 11.04 -5.15 -17.63
C PHE A 25 10.90 -4.22 -18.81
N GLN A 26 11.07 -4.73 -20.05
CA GLN A 26 11.01 -3.93 -21.29
C GLN A 26 11.80 -2.62 -21.20
N GLU A 27 13.09 -2.70 -20.86
CA GLU A 27 14.04 -1.58 -20.72
C GLU A 27 13.74 -0.59 -19.57
N ALA A 28 12.63 -0.73 -18.88
CA ALA A 28 12.30 0.08 -17.70
C ALA A 28 12.80 -0.59 -16.42
N ALA A 29 13.32 0.22 -15.48
CA ALA A 29 13.75 -0.22 -14.16
C ALA A 29 12.59 -0.09 -13.16
N PHE A 30 12.45 -1.10 -12.30
CA PHE A 30 11.43 -1.17 -11.26
C PHE A 30 12.05 -1.64 -9.96
N THR A 31 11.52 -1.15 -8.83
CA THR A 31 11.73 -1.70 -7.50
C THR A 31 10.40 -2.26 -7.01
N ALA A 32 10.35 -3.54 -6.66
CA ALA A 32 9.19 -4.16 -6.03
C ALA A 32 9.51 -4.49 -4.57
N CYS A 33 8.70 -3.98 -3.66
CA CYS A 33 8.76 -4.34 -2.26
C CYS A 33 7.58 -5.22 -1.90
N THR A 34 7.86 -6.37 -1.30
CA THR A 34 6.85 -7.36 -0.93
C THR A 34 6.68 -7.37 0.58
N ALA A 35 5.45 -7.31 1.04
CA ALA A 35 5.11 -7.42 2.45
C ALA A 35 4.02 -8.47 2.66
N LYS A 36 4.07 -9.17 3.79
CA LYS A 36 3.13 -10.23 4.18
C LYS A 36 2.43 -9.86 5.48
N ILE A 37 1.15 -10.18 5.58
CA ILE A 37 0.42 -10.10 6.84
C ILE A 37 0.20 -11.52 7.39
N PRO A 38 0.26 -11.71 8.71
CA PRO A 38 0.44 -10.68 9.76
C PRO A 38 1.91 -10.35 10.11
N GLU A 39 2.89 -10.88 9.34
CA GLU A 39 4.32 -10.82 9.69
C GLU A 39 4.88 -9.41 9.61
N ASP A 40 4.47 -8.64 8.58
CA ASP A 40 4.93 -7.27 8.35
C ASP A 40 3.90 -6.25 8.85
N ASP A 41 4.38 -5.17 9.46
CA ASP A 41 3.56 -4.07 9.96
C ASP A 41 3.42 -2.99 8.91
N ILE A 42 2.31 -3.02 8.18
CA ILE A 42 1.98 -2.07 7.13
C ILE A 42 1.01 -1.04 7.67
N ARG A 43 1.31 0.23 7.45
CA ARG A 43 0.49 1.35 7.93
C ARG A 43 0.37 2.45 6.89
N LEU A 44 -0.69 3.24 6.99
CA LEU A 44 -0.80 4.55 6.34
C LEU A 44 -0.60 5.65 7.39
N PHE A 45 0.02 6.75 6.98
CA PHE A 45 0.25 7.92 7.81
C PHE A 45 -0.06 9.18 7.02
N LEU A 46 -0.90 10.06 7.56
CA LEU A 46 -1.25 11.33 6.94
C LEU A 46 -0.87 12.51 7.86
N TYR A 47 -1.28 12.45 9.11
CA TYR A 47 -1.07 13.52 10.09
C TYR A 47 -0.32 13.02 11.32
N ASP A 48 0.47 13.91 11.90
CA ASP A 48 1.06 13.71 13.22
C ASP A 48 0.00 13.89 14.34
N LYS A 49 0.44 13.74 15.58
CA LYS A 49 -0.42 13.87 16.77
C LYS A 49 -1.01 15.29 16.94
N THR A 50 -0.41 16.31 16.32
CA THR A 50 -0.87 17.69 16.35
C THR A 50 -1.86 18.02 15.25
N GLY A 51 -2.07 17.11 14.29
CA GLY A 51 -2.87 17.29 13.09
C GLY A 51 -2.11 17.94 11.93
N LYS A 52 -0.78 18.07 12.04
CA LYS A 52 0.07 18.54 10.95
C LYS A 52 0.33 17.37 9.99
N ASN A 53 0.20 17.62 8.69
CA ASN A 53 0.52 16.65 7.65
C ASN A 53 2.04 16.36 7.65
N PHE A 54 2.44 15.08 7.61
CA PHE A 54 3.85 14.70 7.47
C PHE A 54 4.46 15.25 6.18
N GLY A 55 3.75 15.16 5.07
CA GLY A 55 4.11 15.77 3.79
C GLY A 55 5.36 15.20 3.11
N GLN A 56 6.35 14.76 3.88
CA GLN A 56 7.62 14.21 3.40
C GLN A 56 8.01 12.96 4.19
N PHE A 57 8.73 12.03 3.52
CA PHE A 57 9.17 10.79 4.17
C PHE A 57 10.13 11.03 5.34
N GLN A 58 10.97 12.07 5.26
CA GLN A 58 11.90 12.40 6.33
C GLN A 58 11.19 12.78 7.63
N GLU A 59 10.08 13.53 7.55
CA GLU A 59 9.28 13.91 8.73
C GLU A 59 8.64 12.66 9.37
N LEU A 60 8.15 11.74 8.55
CA LEU A 60 7.60 10.47 9.03
C LEU A 60 8.70 9.58 9.64
N ASP A 61 9.86 9.49 9.01
CA ASP A 61 10.98 8.69 9.48
C ASP A 61 11.48 9.19 10.85
N ASN A 62 11.68 10.49 11.00
CA ASN A 62 12.03 11.12 12.27
C ASN A 62 10.99 10.77 13.36
N PHE A 63 9.70 10.95 13.06
CA PHE A 63 8.60 10.66 13.98
C PHE A 63 8.56 9.20 14.42
N LEU A 64 8.82 8.26 13.53
CA LEU A 64 8.82 6.83 13.86
C LEU A 64 10.09 6.39 14.57
N THR A 65 11.24 6.95 14.19
CA THR A 65 12.53 6.71 14.86
C THR A 65 12.50 7.12 16.34
N GLU A 66 11.86 8.25 16.67
CA GLU A 66 11.64 8.68 18.07
C GLU A 66 10.82 7.68 18.88
N GLN A 67 10.03 6.82 18.21
CA GLN A 67 9.23 5.75 18.82
C GLN A 67 9.94 4.38 18.78
N GLY A 68 11.21 4.33 18.34
CA GLY A 68 11.98 3.10 18.19
C GLY A 68 11.53 2.23 17.00
N ILE A 69 10.84 2.81 16.03
CA ILE A 69 10.36 2.12 14.83
C ILE A 69 11.23 2.50 13.64
N ASN A 70 11.81 1.52 12.96
CA ASN A 70 12.59 1.71 11.74
C ASN A 70 11.73 1.41 10.51
N ILE A 71 11.71 2.32 9.54
CA ILE A 71 11.05 2.13 8.26
C ILE A 71 11.94 1.27 7.36
N ILE A 72 11.41 0.16 6.84
CA ILE A 72 12.08 -0.66 5.83
C ILE A 72 11.83 -0.10 4.44
N PHE A 73 10.58 0.31 4.18
CA PHE A 73 10.16 0.87 2.91
C PHE A 73 8.99 1.85 3.12
N ALA A 74 8.99 2.93 2.34
CA ALA A 74 7.88 3.87 2.30
C ALA A 74 7.61 4.35 0.88
N THR A 75 6.34 4.55 0.55
CA THR A 75 5.89 5.15 -0.70
C THR A 75 4.67 6.02 -0.45
N ASN A 76 4.29 6.85 -1.44
CA ASN A 76 3.02 7.56 -1.34
C ASN A 76 1.85 6.56 -1.26
N GLY A 77 0.96 6.77 -0.27
CA GLY A 77 -0.17 5.87 0.00
C GLY A 77 -1.31 5.99 -1.02
N GLY A 78 -1.25 6.94 -1.95
CA GLY A 78 -2.27 7.18 -2.96
C GLY A 78 -2.01 8.47 -3.73
N MET A 79 -3.00 8.91 -4.51
CA MET A 79 -2.95 10.21 -5.19
C MET A 79 -3.24 11.32 -4.19
N TYR A 80 -2.52 12.44 -4.31
CA TYR A 80 -2.63 13.58 -3.39
C TYR A 80 -2.58 14.91 -4.13
N HIS A 81 -3.17 15.95 -3.54
CA HIS A 81 -3.12 17.34 -3.98
C HIS A 81 -1.77 18.00 -3.64
N ALA A 82 -1.57 19.23 -4.10
CA ALA A 82 -0.36 19.99 -3.83
C ALA A 82 -0.09 20.21 -2.33
N ASP A 83 -1.15 20.32 -1.53
CA ASP A 83 -1.12 20.42 -0.06
C ASP A 83 -0.96 19.08 0.65
N ARG A 84 -0.73 17.99 -0.11
CA ARG A 84 -0.61 16.61 0.37
C ARG A 84 -1.91 15.99 0.90
N SER A 85 -3.04 16.64 0.77
CA SER A 85 -4.35 16.02 1.08
C SER A 85 -4.69 14.90 0.06
N PRO A 86 -5.36 13.82 0.49
CA PRO A 86 -5.77 12.74 -0.40
C PRO A 86 -6.75 13.19 -1.47
N VAL A 87 -6.60 12.72 -2.71
CA VAL A 87 -7.55 12.98 -3.81
C VAL A 87 -8.83 12.16 -3.63
N GLY A 88 -8.72 10.93 -3.16
CA GLY A 88 -9.82 10.00 -2.96
C GLY A 88 -9.97 9.57 -1.50
N MET A 89 -10.70 8.46 -1.30
CA MET A 89 -10.88 7.90 0.03
C MET A 89 -9.55 7.66 0.73
N TYR A 90 -9.49 8.04 2.01
CA TYR A 90 -8.37 7.75 2.88
C TYR A 90 -8.86 7.37 4.28
N VAL A 91 -8.45 6.19 4.73
CA VAL A 91 -8.76 5.65 6.06
C VAL A 91 -7.46 5.28 6.77
N GLU A 92 -7.31 5.74 8.01
CA GLU A 92 -6.18 5.41 8.87
C GLU A 92 -6.72 5.00 10.25
N ASN A 93 -6.33 3.83 10.72
CA ASN A 93 -6.77 3.27 12.01
C ASN A 93 -8.30 3.28 12.18
N PHE A 94 -9.05 2.82 11.16
CA PHE A 94 -10.52 2.80 11.11
C PHE A 94 -11.19 4.19 11.07
N LYS A 95 -10.42 5.28 11.01
CA LYS A 95 -10.94 6.65 10.88
C LYS A 95 -10.85 7.09 9.43
N GLU A 96 -11.98 7.49 8.86
CA GLU A 96 -12.05 8.11 7.55
C GLU A 96 -11.65 9.59 7.63
N PHE A 97 -10.65 9.98 6.85
CA PHE A 97 -10.18 11.37 6.73
C PHE A 97 -10.61 12.01 5.41
N SER A 98 -10.84 11.18 4.39
CA SER A 98 -11.34 11.61 3.09
C SER A 98 -12.35 10.58 2.57
N PRO A 99 -13.51 11.02 2.04
CA PRO A 99 -14.59 10.12 1.66
C PRO A 99 -14.33 9.40 0.33
N LEU A 100 -15.07 8.31 0.13
CA LEU A 100 -15.08 7.57 -1.13
C LEU A 100 -15.66 8.42 -2.26
N ILE A 101 -14.94 8.52 -3.38
CA ILE A 101 -15.37 9.21 -4.59
C ILE A 101 -15.84 8.16 -5.62
N THR A 102 -17.14 8.19 -5.95
CA THR A 102 -17.74 7.23 -6.90
C THR A 102 -18.05 7.85 -8.26
N ARG A 103 -17.92 9.18 -8.39
CA ARG A 103 -18.10 9.92 -9.65
C ARG A 103 -16.82 9.89 -10.48
N ASP A 104 -16.96 10.03 -11.77
CA ASP A 104 -15.85 10.33 -12.68
C ASP A 104 -15.32 11.76 -12.46
N GLY A 105 -14.16 12.06 -13.02
CA GLY A 105 -13.51 13.34 -12.87
C GLY A 105 -12.30 13.47 -13.81
N PRO A 106 -11.58 14.58 -13.74
CA PRO A 106 -10.40 14.82 -14.57
C PRO A 106 -9.21 13.96 -14.15
N GLY A 107 -8.27 13.83 -15.10
CA GLY A 107 -6.96 13.21 -14.86
C GLY A 107 -7.04 11.69 -14.61
N ASN A 108 -5.92 11.14 -14.15
CA ASN A 108 -5.79 9.70 -13.93
C ASN A 108 -6.73 9.16 -12.86
N PHE A 109 -7.08 9.96 -11.85
CA PHE A 109 -8.02 9.54 -10.80
C PHE A 109 -9.43 9.34 -11.37
N GLY A 110 -9.85 10.22 -12.29
CA GLY A 110 -11.15 10.12 -12.95
C GLY A 110 -11.24 9.08 -14.06
N LEU A 111 -10.14 8.46 -14.45
CA LEU A 111 -10.11 7.39 -15.44
C LEU A 111 -10.68 6.11 -14.82
N LEU A 112 -11.97 5.86 -15.09
CA LEU A 112 -12.69 4.72 -14.50
C LEU A 112 -12.44 3.41 -15.26
N PRO A 113 -12.46 2.26 -14.56
CA PRO A 113 -12.68 2.13 -13.13
C PRO A 113 -11.42 2.48 -12.33
N ASN A 114 -11.61 3.19 -11.23
CA ASN A 114 -10.61 3.34 -10.19
C ASN A 114 -10.86 2.33 -9.05
N GLY A 115 -9.96 2.24 -8.08
CA GLY A 115 -10.01 1.22 -7.06
C GLY A 115 -9.64 1.69 -5.67
N VAL A 116 -10.04 0.91 -4.70
CA VAL A 116 -9.69 1.05 -3.29
C VAL A 116 -8.76 -0.10 -2.90
N PHE A 117 -7.59 0.23 -2.38
CA PHE A 117 -6.74 -0.68 -1.63
C PHE A 117 -7.14 -0.56 -0.16
N CYS A 118 -7.63 -1.65 0.40
CA CYS A 118 -8.12 -1.75 1.78
C CYS A 118 -7.39 -2.89 2.47
N PHE A 119 -6.91 -2.67 3.68
CA PHE A 119 -6.23 -3.71 4.41
C PHE A 119 -6.39 -3.58 5.93
N ASN A 120 -6.13 -4.70 6.59
CA ASN A 120 -6.04 -4.84 8.03
C ASN A 120 -4.97 -5.90 8.35
N LYS A 121 -4.82 -6.30 9.61
CA LYS A 121 -3.83 -7.30 10.03
C LYS A 121 -4.10 -8.74 9.54
N ARG A 122 -5.17 -8.98 8.77
CA ARG A 122 -5.59 -10.32 8.33
C ARG A 122 -5.66 -10.48 6.83
N GLU A 123 -5.90 -9.39 6.11
CA GLU A 123 -6.16 -9.45 4.67
C GLU A 123 -5.80 -8.17 3.93
N PHE A 124 -5.48 -8.32 2.66
CA PHE A 124 -5.38 -7.27 1.67
C PHE A 124 -6.52 -7.39 0.66
N LEU A 125 -7.12 -6.27 0.28
CA LEU A 125 -8.16 -6.20 -0.74
C LEU A 125 -7.88 -5.07 -1.72
N ILE A 126 -7.97 -5.35 -3.01
CA ILE A 126 -8.07 -4.33 -4.07
C ILE A 126 -9.41 -4.53 -4.75
N LEU A 127 -10.30 -3.54 -4.64
CA LEU A 127 -11.63 -3.60 -5.20
C LEU A 127 -11.93 -2.38 -6.07
N GLU A 128 -12.65 -2.62 -7.15
CA GLU A 128 -13.24 -1.54 -7.94
C GLU A 128 -14.15 -0.70 -7.03
N THR A 129 -14.08 0.63 -7.17
CA THR A 129 -14.72 1.59 -6.27
C THR A 129 -16.23 1.36 -6.08
N LYS A 130 -16.98 1.06 -7.14
CA LYS A 130 -18.42 0.79 -7.03
C LYS A 130 -18.72 -0.55 -6.36
N LYS A 131 -17.86 -1.56 -6.54
CA LYS A 131 -17.94 -2.84 -5.81
C LYS A 131 -17.65 -2.61 -4.32
N PHE A 132 -16.62 -1.83 -4.00
CA PHE A 132 -16.30 -1.45 -2.63
C PHE A 132 -17.45 -0.72 -1.93
N ALA A 133 -18.05 0.28 -2.58
CA ALA A 133 -19.18 1.05 -2.04
C ALA A 133 -20.39 0.18 -1.67
N ARG A 134 -20.67 -0.87 -2.46
CA ARG A 134 -21.78 -1.82 -2.19
C ARG A 134 -21.46 -2.83 -1.10
N GLY A 135 -20.16 -3.14 -0.89
CA GLY A 135 -19.72 -4.21 -0.01
C GLY A 135 -19.79 -3.89 1.49
N LYS A 136 -20.00 -2.65 1.90
CA LYS A 136 -19.96 -2.18 3.30
C LYS A 136 -18.71 -2.68 4.06
N ILE A 137 -17.57 -2.70 3.37
CA ILE A 137 -16.30 -3.24 3.89
C ILE A 137 -15.71 -2.24 4.88
N LYS A 138 -15.26 -2.76 6.03
CA LYS A 138 -14.55 -1.96 7.04
C LYS A 138 -13.06 -2.18 6.89
N CYS A 139 -12.31 -1.13 6.65
CA CYS A 139 -10.86 -1.15 6.54
C CYS A 139 -10.22 -0.55 7.79
N GLN A 140 -9.14 -1.14 8.26
CA GLN A 140 -8.26 -0.45 9.21
C GLN A 140 -7.51 0.66 8.48
N TYR A 141 -7.03 0.35 7.28
CA TYR A 141 -6.39 1.28 6.37
C TYR A 141 -7.00 1.17 4.99
N ALA A 142 -7.24 2.29 4.33
CA ALA A 142 -7.68 2.29 2.94
C ALA A 142 -7.21 3.53 2.21
N THR A 143 -6.94 3.36 0.92
CA THR A 143 -6.68 4.47 0.00
C THR A 143 -7.33 4.20 -1.34
N GLN A 144 -7.90 5.24 -1.95
CA GLN A 144 -8.48 5.18 -3.28
C GLN A 144 -7.55 5.83 -4.29
N SER A 145 -7.31 5.13 -5.37
CA SER A 145 -6.47 5.61 -6.48
C SER A 145 -7.02 5.17 -7.82
N GLY A 146 -6.53 5.78 -8.87
CA GLY A 146 -6.93 5.46 -10.23
C GLY A 146 -5.81 5.64 -11.27
N PRO A 147 -6.01 4.98 -12.41
CA PRO A 147 -7.01 3.93 -12.65
C PRO A 147 -6.58 2.57 -12.07
N LEU A 148 -7.49 1.60 -12.00
CA LEU A 148 -7.11 0.20 -11.83
C LEU A 148 -6.25 -0.23 -13.02
N LEU A 149 -5.07 -0.81 -12.73
CA LEU A 149 -4.14 -1.24 -13.77
C LEU A 149 -4.58 -2.55 -14.44
N VAL A 150 -5.13 -3.45 -13.64
CA VAL A 150 -5.62 -4.77 -14.06
C VAL A 150 -7.03 -4.97 -13.54
N ILE A 151 -7.94 -5.40 -14.42
CA ILE A 151 -9.35 -5.65 -14.16
C ILE A 151 -9.67 -7.05 -14.64
N ASP A 152 -10.08 -7.93 -13.74
CA ASP A 152 -10.41 -9.34 -14.04
C ASP A 152 -9.28 -10.04 -14.85
N GLY A 153 -8.02 -9.80 -14.47
CA GLY A 153 -6.84 -10.37 -15.11
C GLY A 153 -6.42 -9.72 -16.43
N LYS A 154 -7.09 -8.65 -16.88
CA LYS A 154 -6.79 -7.92 -18.12
C LYS A 154 -6.28 -6.52 -17.80
N ILE A 155 -5.30 -6.06 -18.58
CA ILE A 155 -4.82 -4.68 -18.51
C ILE A 155 -5.97 -3.73 -18.83
N HIS A 156 -6.03 -2.61 -18.13
CA HIS A 156 -7.04 -1.56 -18.34
C HIS A 156 -7.10 -1.14 -19.83
N PRO A 157 -8.28 -1.11 -20.47
CA PRO A 157 -8.42 -0.97 -21.92
C PRO A 157 -7.93 0.38 -22.47
N GLN A 158 -7.81 1.40 -21.63
CA GLN A 158 -7.30 2.72 -22.05
C GLN A 158 -5.77 2.85 -21.97
N PHE A 159 -5.06 1.81 -21.52
CA PHE A 159 -3.60 1.81 -21.56
C PHE A 159 -3.11 1.39 -22.93
N LEU A 160 -2.57 2.36 -23.65
CA LEU A 160 -1.98 2.13 -24.96
C LEU A 160 -0.56 1.58 -24.80
N LYS A 161 -0.22 0.56 -25.58
CA LYS A 161 1.11 -0.05 -25.58
C LYS A 161 2.23 0.97 -25.83
N ASP A 162 1.98 1.92 -26.71
CA ASP A 162 2.94 2.94 -27.14
C ASP A 162 2.56 4.35 -26.63
N GLY A 163 1.84 4.42 -25.50
CA GLY A 163 1.41 5.68 -24.90
C GLY A 163 2.58 6.56 -24.48
N ALA A 164 2.50 7.87 -24.76
CA ALA A 164 3.54 8.86 -24.44
C ALA A 164 3.66 9.18 -22.95
N SER A 165 2.68 8.79 -22.12
CA SER A 165 2.64 9.09 -20.67
C SER A 165 3.55 8.16 -19.87
N LYS A 166 4.86 8.35 -19.99
CA LYS A 166 5.89 7.59 -19.29
C LYS A 166 6.45 8.42 -18.13
N PHE A 167 5.95 8.21 -16.94
CA PHE A 167 6.40 8.89 -15.70
C PHE A 167 6.72 7.87 -14.63
N VAL A 168 7.58 8.24 -13.67
CA VAL A 168 7.79 7.46 -12.46
C VAL A 168 6.47 7.41 -11.66
N ARG A 169 6.06 6.22 -11.28
CA ARG A 169 4.80 5.98 -10.54
C ARG A 169 5.00 4.89 -9.50
N SER A 170 4.23 5.00 -8.42
CA SER A 170 4.03 3.90 -7.48
C SER A 170 2.74 3.15 -7.83
N GLY A 171 2.72 1.87 -7.51
CA GLY A 171 1.55 1.01 -7.66
C GLY A 171 1.49 0.00 -6.53
N VAL A 172 0.31 -0.56 -6.29
CA VAL A 172 0.10 -1.66 -5.35
C VAL A 172 -0.57 -2.82 -6.07
N GLY A 173 -0.17 -4.02 -5.71
CA GLY A 173 -0.76 -5.26 -6.19
C GLY A 173 -0.92 -6.26 -5.05
N ILE A 174 -1.80 -7.23 -5.25
CA ILE A 174 -1.98 -8.36 -4.34
C ILE A 174 -1.68 -9.63 -5.12
N THR A 175 -0.93 -10.55 -4.52
CA THR A 175 -0.69 -11.88 -5.10
C THR A 175 -1.99 -12.66 -5.24
N ARG A 176 -2.04 -13.64 -6.16
CA ARG A 176 -3.27 -14.40 -6.45
C ARG A 176 -3.82 -15.16 -5.24
N ASP A 177 -2.96 -15.56 -4.34
CA ASP A 177 -3.32 -16.22 -3.08
C ASP A 177 -3.70 -15.23 -1.97
N GLY A 178 -3.57 -13.92 -2.21
CA GLY A 178 -3.91 -12.87 -1.25
C GLY A 178 -2.93 -12.72 -0.09
N SER A 179 -1.80 -13.40 -0.11
CA SER A 179 -0.85 -13.45 1.02
C SER A 179 0.12 -12.27 1.09
N LYS A 180 0.26 -11.54 -0.02
CA LYS A 180 1.22 -10.43 -0.18
C LYS A 180 0.61 -9.29 -0.96
#